data_75ed9121bc7d5314b98d898c972c887b
#
_entry.id   75ed9121bc7d5314b98d898c972c887b
#
_cell.length_a   1.000
_cell.length_b   1.000
_cell.length_c   1.000
_cell.angle_alpha   90.00
_cell.angle_beta   90.00
_cell.angle_gamma   90.00
#
_symmetry.space_group_name_H-M   'P 1'
#
loop_
_entity.id
_entity.type
_entity.pdbx_description
1 polymer ?
#
loop_
_entity_poly.entity_id
_entity_poly.type
_entity_poly.pdbx_seq_one_letter_code
_entity_poly.pdbx_strand_id
1 'polypeptide(L)'
;MAKTDRCPICGVAVKAENLIRHLNDTHPRHPDMPAIRERLKEDGRVEVPRQAAPPLRLRRWHVAVVAGILVVGAGAVWAAPYFDPARTFTRDSCITSEVFHFHPFLRIDILGSSYPIPANIGISPGCVKPLHTHTASDPTTGFVQLHLEGPVAKDFTLGDFFYVWEQPFSSTQILTHADDGTNHVRVRVDGSPDSTYGALVLRDGQQIEILYGPSS
;
A
#
# COMPACT_ATOMS: atom_id res chain seq x y z
N MET A 1 9.80 12.14 76.02
CA MET A 1 10.58 13.39 75.77
C MET A 1 10.76 13.52 74.24
N ALA A 2 10.42 14.67 73.66
CA ALA A 2 10.59 14.89 72.21
C ALA A 2 12.09 14.93 71.91
N LYS A 3 12.56 14.10 70.98
CA LYS A 3 13.93 14.02 70.50
C LYS A 3 14.29 15.32 69.79
N THR A 4 15.34 16.02 70.22
CA THR A 4 15.83 17.24 69.55
C THR A 4 17.11 16.94 68.82
N ASP A 5 17.23 17.45 67.58
CA ASP A 5 18.43 17.39 66.74
C ASP A 5 19.02 18.79 66.59
N ARG A 6 20.32 18.90 66.37
CA ARG A 6 20.98 20.16 66.07
C ARG A 6 21.03 20.36 64.56
N CYS A 7 20.66 21.56 64.06
CA CYS A 7 20.81 21.90 62.68
C CYS A 7 22.29 21.83 62.28
N PRO A 8 22.66 21.06 61.24
CA PRO A 8 24.05 20.92 60.78
C PRO A 8 24.65 22.20 60.21
N ILE A 9 23.83 23.19 59.89
CA ILE A 9 24.27 24.47 59.30
C ILE A 9 24.42 25.54 60.37
N CYS A 10 23.43 25.76 61.21
CA CYS A 10 23.45 26.86 62.20
C CYS A 10 23.57 26.41 63.67
N GLY A 11 23.59 25.09 63.96
CA GLY A 11 23.75 24.55 65.29
C GLY A 11 22.51 24.68 66.20
N VAL A 12 21.44 25.33 65.74
CA VAL A 12 20.21 25.50 66.58
C VAL A 12 19.55 24.16 66.82
N ALA A 13 19.15 23.92 68.11
CA ALA A 13 18.41 22.74 68.50
C ALA A 13 16.95 22.86 68.04
N VAL A 14 16.49 21.92 67.21
CA VAL A 14 15.12 21.82 66.74
C VAL A 14 14.56 20.44 67.02
N LYS A 15 13.26 20.30 67.16
CA LYS A 15 12.67 18.97 67.20
C LYS A 15 13.03 18.14 66.03
N ALA A 16 13.38 16.87 66.16
CA ALA A 16 13.81 16.01 65.04
C ALA A 16 12.83 16.02 63.82
N GLU A 17 11.54 16.04 64.16
CA GLU A 17 10.46 16.11 63.16
C GLU A 17 10.43 17.43 62.37
N ASN A 18 10.99 18.51 62.88
CA ASN A 18 10.99 19.82 62.27
C ASN A 18 12.34 20.20 61.61
N LEU A 19 13.34 19.31 61.69
CA LEU A 19 14.69 19.62 61.18
C LEU A 19 14.69 19.95 59.69
N ILE A 20 14.01 19.18 58.90
CA ILE A 20 13.90 19.40 57.44
C ILE A 20 13.17 20.68 57.11
N ARG A 21 12.08 20.95 57.82
CA ARG A 21 11.33 22.19 57.64
C ARG A 21 12.22 23.38 58.00
N HIS A 22 12.92 23.33 59.11
CA HIS A 22 13.88 24.36 59.52
C HIS A 22 14.98 24.58 58.46
N LEU A 23 15.56 23.50 57.90
CA LEU A 23 16.57 23.57 56.88
C LEU A 23 16.03 24.25 55.60
N ASN A 24 14.84 23.87 55.17
CA ASN A 24 14.21 24.45 53.96
C ASN A 24 13.81 25.92 54.14
N ASP A 25 13.32 26.29 55.32
CA ASP A 25 12.79 27.62 55.57
C ASP A 25 13.94 28.63 55.88
N THR A 26 14.99 28.15 56.62
CA THR A 26 16.07 29.03 57.12
C THR A 26 17.32 29.00 56.22
N HIS A 27 17.61 27.88 55.57
CA HIS A 27 18.83 27.68 54.78
C HIS A 27 18.57 27.19 53.32
N PRO A 28 17.58 27.70 52.60
CA PRO A 28 17.13 27.10 51.35
C PRO A 28 18.21 27.12 50.24
N ARG A 29 19.17 28.04 50.33
CA ARG A 29 20.23 28.24 49.33
C ARG A 29 21.62 27.88 49.81
N HIS A 30 21.74 27.21 50.98
CA HIS A 30 23.05 26.81 51.46
C HIS A 30 23.69 25.76 50.53
N PRO A 31 25.00 25.90 50.20
CA PRO A 31 25.64 24.98 49.24
C PRO A 31 25.62 23.52 49.65
N ASP A 32 25.63 23.22 50.95
CA ASP A 32 25.62 21.85 51.46
C ASP A 32 24.21 21.23 51.58
N MET A 33 23.16 21.98 51.25
CA MET A 33 21.78 21.50 51.35
C MET A 33 21.53 20.20 50.56
N PRO A 34 22.06 19.98 49.35
CA PRO A 34 21.86 18.72 48.63
C PRO A 34 22.45 17.52 49.39
N ALA A 35 23.67 17.67 49.89
CA ALA A 35 24.35 16.61 50.65
C ALA A 35 23.66 16.30 51.97
N ILE A 36 23.20 17.33 52.67
CA ILE A 36 22.47 17.17 53.93
C ILE A 36 21.13 16.45 53.72
N ARG A 37 20.42 16.79 52.67
CA ARG A 37 19.15 16.13 52.30
C ARG A 37 19.35 14.64 51.98
N GLU A 38 20.43 14.31 51.30
CA GLU A 38 20.71 12.92 50.92
C GLU A 38 21.02 12.08 52.18
N ARG A 39 21.86 12.59 53.07
CA ARG A 39 22.13 11.94 54.37
C ARG A 39 20.88 11.75 55.20
N LEU A 40 19.98 12.73 55.25
CA LEU A 40 18.73 12.63 56.01
C LEU A 40 17.76 11.64 55.39
N LYS A 41 17.83 11.40 54.07
CA LYS A 41 17.08 10.32 53.40
C LYS A 41 17.63 8.94 53.78
N GLU A 42 18.96 8.79 53.74
CA GLU A 42 19.64 7.54 54.11
C GLU A 42 19.35 7.15 55.57
N ASP A 43 19.27 8.15 56.46
CA ASP A 43 18.93 7.96 57.88
C ASP A 43 17.42 7.66 58.10
N GLY A 44 16.61 7.54 57.05
CA GLY A 44 15.17 7.30 57.17
C GLY A 44 14.36 8.42 57.80
N ARG A 45 14.95 9.62 57.92
CA ARG A 45 14.34 10.80 58.57
C ARG A 45 13.47 11.63 57.62
N VAL A 46 13.50 11.32 56.33
CA VAL A 46 12.68 11.93 55.31
C VAL A 46 11.89 10.87 54.57
N GLU A 47 10.64 10.71 54.93
CA GLU A 47 9.68 10.14 53.99
C GLU A 47 9.43 11.20 52.92
N VAL A 48 9.92 10.97 51.71
CA VAL A 48 9.50 11.75 50.52
C VAL A 48 8.07 11.28 50.22
N PRO A 49 7.06 12.10 50.45
CA PRO A 49 5.72 11.72 50.05
C PRO A 49 5.80 11.52 48.51
N ARG A 50 5.55 10.30 48.04
CA ARG A 50 5.28 10.09 46.60
C ARG A 50 4.10 10.97 46.27
N GLN A 51 4.34 12.11 45.63
CA GLN A 51 3.27 12.89 45.04
C GLN A 51 2.57 11.96 44.05
N ALA A 52 1.41 11.46 44.44
CA ALA A 52 0.52 10.79 43.52
C ALA A 52 0.29 11.76 42.35
N ALA A 53 0.63 11.33 41.14
CA ALA A 53 0.37 12.13 39.97
C ALA A 53 -1.12 12.56 40.01
N PRO A 54 -1.40 13.84 39.78
CA PRO A 54 -2.78 14.31 39.85
C PRO A 54 -3.61 13.47 38.88
N PRO A 55 -4.80 12.99 39.27
CA PRO A 55 -5.64 12.21 38.36
C PRO A 55 -5.91 13.06 37.13
N LEU A 56 -5.64 12.48 35.95
CA LEU A 56 -5.95 13.10 34.65
C LEU A 56 -7.45 13.42 34.65
N ARG A 57 -7.80 14.68 34.91
CA ARG A 57 -9.17 15.15 34.78
C ARG A 57 -9.47 15.38 33.32
N LEU A 58 -9.82 14.29 32.60
CA LEU A 58 -10.36 14.37 31.26
C LEU A 58 -11.69 15.13 31.30
N ARG A 59 -11.70 16.36 30.82
CA ARG A 59 -12.94 17.08 30.59
C ARG A 59 -13.76 16.35 29.51
N ARG A 60 -15.07 16.35 29.59
CA ARG A 60 -15.98 15.69 28.63
C ARG A 60 -15.67 16.05 27.17
N TRP A 61 -15.21 17.25 26.91
CA TRP A 61 -14.83 17.69 25.58
C TRP A 61 -13.57 16.99 25.03
N HIS A 62 -12.58 16.64 25.87
CA HIS A 62 -11.42 15.85 25.45
C HIS A 62 -11.85 14.44 25.00
N VAL A 63 -12.80 13.84 25.73
CA VAL A 63 -13.36 12.54 25.34
C VAL A 63 -14.10 12.66 24.01
N ALA A 64 -14.88 13.72 23.81
CA ALA A 64 -15.58 13.97 22.56
C ALA A 64 -14.61 14.18 21.37
N VAL A 65 -13.52 14.92 21.58
CA VAL A 65 -12.48 15.14 20.54
C VAL A 65 -11.77 13.84 20.18
N VAL A 66 -11.35 13.04 21.19
CA VAL A 66 -10.71 11.73 20.95
C VAL A 66 -11.67 10.79 20.22
N ALA A 67 -12.93 10.72 20.66
CA ALA A 67 -13.94 9.91 20.00
C ALA A 67 -14.18 10.36 18.56
N GLY A 68 -14.24 11.69 18.30
CA GLY A 68 -14.35 12.25 16.97
C GLY A 68 -13.18 11.89 16.07
N ILE A 69 -11.95 11.99 16.55
CA ILE A 69 -10.74 11.60 15.80
C ILE A 69 -10.78 10.10 15.47
N LEU A 70 -11.19 9.26 16.42
CA LEU A 70 -11.29 7.81 16.20
C LEU A 70 -12.36 7.46 15.16
N VAL A 71 -13.52 8.13 15.20
CA VAL A 71 -14.59 7.91 14.22
C VAL A 71 -14.16 8.36 12.82
N VAL A 72 -13.55 9.55 12.71
CA VAL A 72 -13.04 10.06 11.42
C VAL A 72 -11.90 9.19 10.90
N GLY A 73 -10.97 8.78 11.78
CA GLY A 73 -9.86 7.91 11.41
C GLY A 73 -10.35 6.52 10.96
N ALA A 74 -11.27 5.91 11.70
CA ALA A 74 -11.87 4.63 11.32
C ALA A 74 -12.66 4.74 10.01
N GLY A 75 -13.43 5.84 9.84
CA GLY A 75 -14.15 6.12 8.61
C GLY A 75 -13.21 6.29 7.41
N ALA A 76 -12.10 7.00 7.57
CA ALA A 76 -11.11 7.19 6.52
C ALA A 76 -10.43 5.86 6.12
N VAL A 77 -10.06 5.02 7.08
CA VAL A 77 -9.49 3.69 6.82
C VAL A 77 -10.51 2.79 6.11
N TRP A 78 -11.77 2.85 6.52
CA TRP A 78 -12.84 2.06 5.90
C TRP A 78 -13.16 2.54 4.48
N ALA A 79 -13.11 3.85 4.23
CA ALA A 79 -13.38 4.46 2.93
C ALA A 79 -12.18 4.41 1.97
N ALA A 80 -10.94 4.31 2.46
CA ALA A 80 -9.73 4.31 1.64
C ALA A 80 -9.78 3.32 0.44
N PRO A 81 -10.28 2.07 0.59
CA PRO A 81 -10.39 1.15 -0.53
C PRO A 81 -11.34 1.60 -1.64
N TYR A 82 -12.31 2.46 -1.34
CA TYR A 82 -13.27 2.97 -2.34
C TYR A 82 -12.68 4.12 -3.18
N PHE A 83 -11.60 4.74 -2.72
CA PHE A 83 -10.88 5.80 -3.42
C PHE A 83 -9.56 5.32 -4.04
N ASP A 84 -9.34 4.01 -4.10
CA ASP A 84 -8.16 3.43 -4.75
C ASP A 84 -8.28 3.61 -6.28
N PRO A 85 -7.43 4.42 -6.93
CA PRO A 85 -7.46 4.62 -8.36
C PRO A 85 -7.30 3.33 -9.15
N ALA A 86 -6.56 2.33 -8.62
CA ALA A 86 -6.39 1.04 -9.26
C ALA A 86 -7.68 0.23 -9.36
N ARG A 87 -8.64 0.45 -8.45
CA ARG A 87 -9.95 -0.21 -8.49
C ARG A 87 -10.87 0.38 -9.54
N THR A 88 -10.78 1.69 -9.74
CA THR A 88 -11.63 2.41 -10.70
C THR A 88 -11.06 2.37 -12.11
N PHE A 89 -9.74 2.18 -12.25
CA PHE A 89 -9.09 2.02 -13.54
C PHE A 89 -9.30 0.60 -14.07
N THR A 90 -9.95 0.47 -15.21
CA THR A 90 -10.32 -0.80 -15.85
C THR A 90 -9.96 -0.79 -17.32
N ARG A 91 -10.09 -1.93 -18.00
CA ARG A 91 -9.91 -2.05 -19.46
C ARG A 91 -10.83 -1.13 -20.27
N ASP A 92 -11.95 -0.66 -19.68
CA ASP A 92 -12.89 0.25 -20.33
C ASP A 92 -12.59 1.72 -20.07
N SER A 93 -11.63 2.02 -19.19
CA SER A 93 -11.21 3.40 -18.90
C SER A 93 -10.50 4.02 -20.10
N CYS A 94 -10.56 5.35 -20.20
CA CYS A 94 -9.64 6.08 -21.09
C CYS A 94 -8.39 6.48 -20.29
N ILE A 95 -7.21 6.32 -20.88
CA ILE A 95 -5.96 6.78 -20.23
C ILE A 95 -5.92 8.31 -20.21
N THR A 96 -5.54 8.85 -19.05
CA THR A 96 -5.41 10.29 -18.83
C THR A 96 -3.97 10.71 -18.54
N SER A 97 -3.14 9.76 -18.15
CA SER A 97 -1.72 9.91 -17.91
C SER A 97 -1.04 8.55 -17.99
N GLU A 98 0.26 8.53 -18.15
CA GLU A 98 1.06 7.34 -18.35
C GLU A 98 2.06 7.20 -17.21
N VAL A 99 1.76 6.29 -16.27
CA VAL A 99 2.61 5.94 -15.12
C VAL A 99 3.31 4.60 -15.38
N PHE A 100 2.64 3.70 -16.11
CA PHE A 100 3.25 2.48 -16.60
C PHE A 100 3.00 2.34 -18.10
N HIS A 101 3.92 1.65 -18.80
CA HIS A 101 3.91 1.47 -20.23
C HIS A 101 4.64 0.18 -20.59
N PHE A 102 3.90 -0.85 -21.02
CA PHE A 102 4.40 -2.19 -21.36
C PHE A 102 4.09 -2.53 -22.79
N HIS A 103 4.98 -3.32 -23.41
CA HIS A 103 4.91 -3.70 -24.81
C HIS A 103 5.02 -5.22 -25.01
N PRO A 104 4.01 -6.03 -24.69
CA PRO A 104 3.98 -7.40 -25.18
C PRO A 104 3.70 -7.45 -26.66
N PHE A 105 4.12 -8.55 -27.29
CA PHE A 105 3.91 -8.82 -28.70
C PHE A 105 2.93 -9.97 -28.87
N LEU A 106 1.99 -9.83 -29.79
CA LEU A 106 0.98 -10.84 -30.10
C LEU A 106 1.03 -11.24 -31.56
N ARG A 107 0.98 -12.54 -31.82
CA ARG A 107 0.78 -13.15 -33.13
C ARG A 107 -0.34 -14.17 -33.06
N ILE A 108 -1.13 -14.25 -34.13
CA ILE A 108 -2.21 -15.25 -34.27
C ILE A 108 -1.96 -16.00 -35.58
N ASP A 109 -1.88 -17.33 -35.48
CA ASP A 109 -1.76 -18.22 -36.63
C ASP A 109 -3.02 -19.10 -36.73
N ILE A 110 -3.67 -19.04 -37.88
CA ILE A 110 -4.83 -19.86 -38.18
C ILE A 110 -4.45 -20.85 -39.30
N LEU A 111 -4.42 -22.14 -38.96
CA LEU A 111 -4.10 -23.23 -39.89
C LEU A 111 -2.76 -23.01 -40.62
N GLY A 112 -1.77 -22.49 -39.91
CA GLY A 112 -0.42 -22.22 -40.43
C GLY A 112 -0.25 -20.89 -41.15
N SER A 113 -1.28 -20.05 -41.20
CA SER A 113 -1.23 -18.73 -41.80
C SER A 113 -1.38 -17.64 -40.77
N SER A 114 -0.52 -16.62 -40.80
CA SER A 114 -0.60 -15.48 -39.89
C SER A 114 -1.89 -14.68 -40.16
N TYR A 115 -2.66 -14.46 -39.07
CA TYR A 115 -3.86 -13.65 -39.10
C TYR A 115 -3.52 -12.18 -38.85
N PRO A 116 -3.91 -11.24 -39.75
CA PRO A 116 -3.57 -9.83 -39.57
C PRO A 116 -4.37 -9.20 -38.46
N ILE A 117 -3.66 -8.70 -37.44
CA ILE A 117 -4.24 -7.92 -36.34
C ILE A 117 -4.25 -6.45 -36.74
N PRO A 118 -5.39 -5.75 -36.69
CA PRO A 118 -5.49 -4.38 -37.19
C PRO A 118 -4.82 -3.36 -36.28
N ALA A 119 -4.51 -2.19 -36.84
CA ALA A 119 -4.13 -1.01 -36.04
C ALA A 119 -5.35 -0.41 -35.32
N ASN A 120 -5.08 0.45 -34.35
CA ASN A 120 -6.06 1.27 -33.65
C ASN A 120 -7.13 0.47 -32.85
N ILE A 121 -6.87 -0.78 -32.50
CA ILE A 121 -7.69 -1.48 -31.50
C ILE A 121 -7.63 -0.68 -30.21
N GLY A 122 -8.77 -0.44 -29.56
CA GLY A 122 -8.85 0.31 -28.31
C GLY A 122 -8.62 1.82 -28.44
N ILE A 123 -8.54 2.35 -29.66
CA ILE A 123 -8.38 3.79 -29.93
C ILE A 123 -9.62 4.32 -30.62
N SER A 124 -10.22 5.36 -30.04
CA SER A 124 -11.36 6.08 -30.58
C SER A 124 -11.21 7.59 -30.36
N PRO A 125 -11.96 8.44 -31.09
CA PRO A 125 -11.90 9.89 -30.88
C PRO A 125 -12.10 10.27 -29.41
N GLY A 126 -11.08 10.89 -28.81
CA GLY A 126 -11.13 11.35 -27.41
C GLY A 126 -10.89 10.27 -26.33
N CYS A 127 -10.66 9.01 -26.72
CA CYS A 127 -10.41 7.94 -25.78
C CYS A 127 -9.40 6.91 -26.32
N VAL A 128 -8.32 6.72 -25.59
CA VAL A 128 -7.40 5.60 -25.78
C VAL A 128 -7.57 4.68 -24.57
N LYS A 129 -7.89 3.40 -24.83
CA LYS A 129 -8.05 2.39 -23.77
C LYS A 129 -6.70 1.90 -23.26
N PRO A 130 -6.61 1.37 -22.04
CA PRO A 130 -5.35 0.85 -21.46
C PRO A 130 -4.66 -0.22 -22.29
N LEU A 131 -5.44 -1.01 -23.03
CA LEU A 131 -4.94 -2.00 -23.98
C LEU A 131 -5.30 -1.53 -25.38
N HIS A 132 -4.28 -1.31 -26.21
CA HIS A 132 -4.49 -0.81 -27.57
C HIS A 132 -3.35 -1.19 -28.51
N THR A 133 -3.55 -0.94 -29.80
CA THR A 133 -2.53 -1.07 -30.86
C THR A 133 -2.44 0.23 -31.66
N HIS A 134 -1.22 0.71 -31.93
CA HIS A 134 -1.01 1.84 -32.83
C HIS A 134 -0.86 1.40 -34.30
N THR A 135 -0.21 0.25 -34.48
CA THR A 135 0.07 -0.32 -35.82
C THR A 135 -0.60 -1.66 -35.99
N ALA A 136 -0.81 -2.07 -37.23
CA ALA A 136 -1.19 -3.45 -37.52
C ALA A 136 -0.01 -4.41 -37.32
N SER A 137 -0.28 -5.71 -37.34
CA SER A 137 0.77 -6.72 -37.28
C SER A 137 1.75 -6.56 -38.45
N ASP A 138 3.03 -6.78 -38.14
CA ASP A 138 4.10 -6.78 -39.15
C ASP A 138 3.88 -7.91 -40.18
N PRO A 139 3.86 -7.63 -41.48
CA PRO A 139 3.56 -8.63 -42.49
C PRO A 139 4.61 -9.73 -42.62
N THR A 140 5.82 -9.50 -42.12
CA THR A 140 6.93 -10.46 -42.18
C THR A 140 6.94 -11.41 -40.98
N THR A 141 6.75 -10.88 -39.80
CA THR A 141 6.81 -11.65 -38.53
C THR A 141 5.44 -12.07 -38.05
N GLY A 142 4.38 -11.39 -38.46
CA GLY A 142 3.01 -11.58 -37.96
C GLY A 142 2.74 -10.97 -36.59
N PHE A 143 3.75 -10.46 -35.89
CA PHE A 143 3.58 -9.87 -34.57
C PHE A 143 3.04 -8.43 -34.66
N VAL A 144 2.16 -8.10 -33.72
CA VAL A 144 1.76 -6.73 -33.39
C VAL A 144 2.29 -6.39 -32.00
N GLN A 145 2.73 -5.17 -31.82
CA GLN A 145 3.04 -4.64 -30.51
C GLN A 145 1.73 -4.17 -29.83
N LEU A 146 1.41 -4.75 -28.68
CA LEU A 146 0.33 -4.26 -27.84
C LEU A 146 0.90 -3.18 -26.91
N HIS A 147 0.10 -2.17 -26.63
CA HIS A 147 0.39 -1.15 -25.63
C HIS A 147 -0.49 -1.37 -24.41
N LEU A 148 0.14 -1.42 -23.24
CA LEU A 148 -0.51 -1.44 -21.93
C LEU A 148 -0.08 -0.19 -21.18
N GLU A 149 -0.98 0.76 -21.04
CA GLU A 149 -0.66 2.07 -20.50
C GLU A 149 -1.72 2.52 -19.50
N GLY A 150 -1.30 3.36 -18.53
CA GLY A 150 -2.27 3.97 -17.65
C GLY A 150 -1.71 4.76 -16.48
N PRO A 151 -2.60 5.43 -15.75
CA PRO A 151 -2.27 6.29 -14.61
C PRO A 151 -1.85 5.53 -13.35
N VAL A 152 -2.08 4.22 -13.31
CA VAL A 152 -1.79 3.36 -12.17
C VAL A 152 -1.40 1.98 -12.66
N ALA A 153 -0.34 1.41 -12.08
CA ALA A 153 0.10 0.05 -12.43
C ALA A 153 -1.01 -0.96 -12.10
N LYS A 154 -1.41 -1.72 -13.11
CA LYS A 154 -2.45 -2.74 -13.02
C LYS A 154 -2.14 -3.90 -13.95
N ASP A 155 -2.42 -5.12 -13.47
CA ASP A 155 -2.35 -6.31 -14.31
C ASP A 155 -3.56 -6.33 -15.25
N PHE A 156 -3.27 -6.47 -16.55
CA PHE A 156 -4.24 -6.77 -17.58
C PHE A 156 -3.93 -8.14 -18.18
N THR A 157 -4.95 -8.78 -18.71
CA THR A 157 -4.85 -10.13 -19.27
C THR A 157 -5.00 -10.12 -20.78
N LEU A 158 -4.60 -11.22 -21.41
CA LEU A 158 -4.83 -11.45 -22.83
C LEU A 158 -6.33 -11.41 -23.16
N GLY A 159 -7.17 -11.94 -22.27
CA GLY A 159 -8.62 -11.87 -22.40
C GLY A 159 -9.16 -10.44 -22.37
N ASP A 160 -8.51 -9.53 -21.58
CA ASP A 160 -8.87 -8.11 -21.58
C ASP A 160 -8.57 -7.45 -22.93
N PHE A 161 -7.45 -7.80 -23.58
CA PHE A 161 -7.16 -7.32 -24.92
C PHE A 161 -8.22 -7.77 -25.94
N PHE A 162 -8.57 -9.06 -25.95
CA PHE A 162 -9.61 -9.57 -26.86
C PHE A 162 -11.00 -8.97 -26.58
N TYR A 163 -11.29 -8.67 -25.32
CA TYR A 163 -12.50 -7.91 -24.95
C TYR A 163 -12.50 -6.50 -25.57
N VAL A 164 -11.37 -5.78 -25.46
CA VAL A 164 -11.22 -4.44 -26.06
C VAL A 164 -11.31 -4.49 -27.58
N TRP A 165 -10.80 -5.56 -28.19
CA TRP A 165 -10.87 -5.81 -29.63
C TRP A 165 -12.24 -6.31 -30.07
N GLU A 166 -13.13 -6.66 -29.15
CA GLU A 166 -14.46 -7.22 -29.42
C GLU A 166 -14.40 -8.53 -30.21
N GLN A 167 -13.34 -9.34 -30.00
CA GLN A 167 -13.18 -10.63 -30.64
C GLN A 167 -13.26 -11.77 -29.62
N PRO A 168 -13.90 -12.88 -29.98
CA PRO A 168 -13.94 -14.09 -29.13
C PRO A 168 -12.55 -14.70 -28.94
N PHE A 169 -12.22 -15.00 -27.67
CA PHE A 169 -11.01 -15.75 -27.31
C PHE A 169 -11.21 -16.56 -26.03
N SER A 170 -10.90 -17.85 -26.11
CA SER A 170 -10.94 -18.80 -25.01
C SER A 170 -10.01 -19.99 -25.28
N SER A 171 -10.02 -21.00 -24.40
CA SER A 171 -9.30 -22.26 -24.64
C SER A 171 -9.88 -23.09 -25.79
N THR A 172 -11.09 -22.78 -26.25
CA THR A 172 -11.80 -23.53 -27.28
C THR A 172 -12.22 -22.68 -28.49
N GLN A 173 -11.88 -21.39 -28.50
CA GLN A 173 -12.25 -20.50 -29.59
C GLN A 173 -11.24 -19.36 -29.75
N ILE A 174 -10.93 -19.05 -31.00
CA ILE A 174 -10.19 -17.85 -31.39
C ILE A 174 -10.89 -17.21 -32.61
N LEU A 175 -11.29 -15.94 -32.48
CA LEU A 175 -12.04 -15.24 -33.50
C LEU A 175 -13.29 -16.06 -33.92
N THR A 176 -13.46 -16.33 -35.22
CA THR A 176 -14.55 -17.18 -35.75
C THR A 176 -14.25 -18.70 -35.72
N HIS A 177 -13.08 -19.11 -35.26
CA HIS A 177 -12.62 -20.50 -35.25
C HIS A 177 -12.83 -21.14 -33.89
N ALA A 178 -13.73 -22.10 -33.81
CA ALA A 178 -13.96 -22.91 -32.61
C ALA A 178 -13.23 -24.27 -32.74
N ASP A 179 -12.91 -24.86 -31.59
CA ASP A 179 -12.41 -26.24 -31.51
C ASP A 179 -13.41 -27.18 -32.24
N ASP A 180 -12.91 -27.95 -33.20
CA ASP A 180 -13.72 -28.86 -34.02
C ASP A 180 -13.34 -30.35 -33.78
N GLY A 181 -12.53 -30.62 -32.75
CA GLY A 181 -12.03 -31.97 -32.44
C GLY A 181 -10.79 -32.39 -33.26
N THR A 182 -10.46 -31.64 -34.33
CA THR A 182 -9.22 -31.80 -35.11
C THR A 182 -8.30 -30.63 -34.92
N ASN A 183 -8.86 -29.43 -34.90
CA ASN A 183 -8.14 -28.18 -34.71
C ASN A 183 -8.44 -27.60 -33.35
N HIS A 184 -7.39 -27.20 -32.63
CA HIS A 184 -7.45 -26.72 -31.27
C HIS A 184 -6.77 -25.38 -31.12
N VAL A 185 -7.22 -24.59 -30.14
CA VAL A 185 -6.53 -23.37 -29.73
C VAL A 185 -5.37 -23.72 -28.80
N ARG A 186 -4.21 -23.18 -29.07
CA ARG A 186 -3.01 -23.30 -28.22
C ARG A 186 -2.37 -21.95 -28.04
N VAL A 187 -1.79 -21.71 -26.88
CA VAL A 187 -1.06 -20.48 -26.57
C VAL A 187 0.38 -20.84 -26.24
N ARG A 188 1.31 -20.01 -26.72
CA ARG A 188 2.72 -20.05 -26.31
C ARG A 188 3.13 -18.67 -25.84
N VAL A 189 3.99 -18.66 -24.84
CA VAL A 189 4.62 -17.45 -24.33
C VAL A 189 6.13 -17.68 -24.35
N ASP A 190 6.85 -16.82 -25.05
CA ASP A 190 8.30 -16.93 -25.26
C ASP A 190 8.71 -18.33 -25.76
N GLY A 191 7.92 -18.88 -26.68
CA GLY A 191 8.10 -20.19 -27.26
C GLY A 191 7.64 -21.39 -26.42
N SER A 192 7.27 -21.19 -25.15
CA SER A 192 6.82 -22.24 -24.24
C SER A 192 5.29 -22.34 -24.20
N PRO A 193 4.69 -23.54 -24.14
CA PRO A 193 3.24 -23.70 -24.03
C PRO A 193 2.69 -23.03 -22.76
N ASP A 194 1.55 -22.35 -22.88
CA ASP A 194 0.81 -21.73 -21.80
C ASP A 194 -0.66 -22.22 -21.81
N SER A 195 -1.20 -22.54 -20.65
CA SER A 195 -2.57 -23.03 -20.50
C SER A 195 -3.52 -22.05 -19.82
N THR A 196 -3.07 -20.80 -19.60
CA THR A 196 -3.89 -19.78 -18.93
C THR A 196 -4.82 -19.05 -19.90
N TYR A 197 -4.54 -19.09 -21.20
CA TYR A 197 -5.38 -18.51 -22.27
C TYR A 197 -5.78 -17.06 -21.95
N GLY A 198 -7.10 -16.81 -21.82
CA GLY A 198 -7.62 -15.49 -21.50
C GLY A 198 -7.20 -14.94 -20.14
N ALA A 199 -6.76 -15.78 -19.21
CA ALA A 199 -6.23 -15.39 -17.90
C ALA A 199 -4.71 -15.09 -17.93
N LEU A 200 -4.03 -15.25 -19.06
CA LEU A 200 -2.61 -14.89 -19.22
C LEU A 200 -2.41 -13.42 -18.88
N VAL A 201 -1.62 -13.13 -17.86
CA VAL A 201 -1.28 -11.76 -17.49
C VAL A 201 -0.20 -11.24 -18.45
N LEU A 202 -0.47 -10.09 -19.04
CA LEU A 202 0.43 -9.44 -19.99
C LEU A 202 1.60 -8.77 -19.27
N ARG A 203 2.82 -8.99 -19.76
CA ARG A 203 4.07 -8.44 -19.23
C ARG A 203 4.88 -7.78 -20.34
N ASP A 204 5.72 -6.84 -19.96
CA ASP A 204 6.60 -6.16 -20.90
C ASP A 204 7.53 -7.13 -21.64
N GLY A 205 7.66 -6.97 -22.96
CA GLY A 205 8.53 -7.76 -23.80
C GLY A 205 8.10 -9.20 -24.09
N GLN A 206 6.98 -9.71 -23.51
CA GLN A 206 6.48 -11.06 -23.81
C GLN A 206 6.19 -11.23 -25.30
N GLN A 207 6.54 -12.39 -25.86
CA GLN A 207 6.10 -12.83 -27.18
C GLN A 207 5.01 -13.89 -27.03
N ILE A 208 3.81 -13.53 -27.42
CA ILE A 208 2.60 -14.37 -27.25
C ILE A 208 2.18 -14.86 -28.64
N GLU A 209 2.08 -16.16 -28.80
CA GLU A 209 1.59 -16.79 -30.03
C GLU A 209 0.31 -17.56 -29.73
N ILE A 210 -0.74 -17.27 -30.48
CA ILE A 210 -1.99 -18.03 -30.47
C ILE A 210 -2.03 -18.84 -31.76
N LEU A 211 -2.14 -20.16 -31.63
CA LEU A 211 -2.13 -21.10 -32.73
C LEU A 211 -3.47 -21.82 -32.78
N TYR A 212 -4.12 -21.82 -33.93
CA TYR A 212 -5.28 -22.65 -34.19
C TYR A 212 -4.95 -23.65 -35.31
N GLY A 213 -5.08 -24.92 -35.03
CA GLY A 213 -4.79 -25.99 -35.99
C GLY A 213 -4.67 -27.36 -35.31
N PRO A 214 -4.31 -28.40 -36.09
CA PRO A 214 -4.20 -29.75 -35.56
C PRO A 214 -3.13 -29.83 -34.45
N SER A 215 -3.34 -30.74 -33.50
CA SER A 215 -2.30 -31.07 -32.50
C SER A 215 -1.10 -31.66 -33.21
N SER A 216 0.07 -30.99 -33.10
CA SER A 216 1.34 -31.51 -33.59
C SER A 216 2.01 -32.33 -32.49
#